data_e7b7a9a60d73406b35e8e410bfaa39af
#
_entry.id   e7b7a9a60d73406b35e8e410bfaa39af
#
_cell.length_a   1.000
_cell.length_b   1.000
_cell.length_c   1.000
_cell.angle_alpha   90.00
_cell.angle_beta   90.00
_cell.angle_gamma   90.00
#
_symmetry.space_group_name_H-M   'P 1'
#
loop_
_entity.id
_entity.type
_entity.pdbx_description
1 polymer ?
#
loop_
_entity_poly.entity_id
_entity_poly.type
_entity_poly.pdbx_seq_one_letter_code
_entity_poly.pdbx_strand_id
1 'polypeptide(L)'
;MILIGEKNENIKYDFRETVFGICLRNEELYLTKKGDDISLIGGGIESNETEETTLKREALEEAGLEIIAMNKICDIDCYWKTRDNRDMESLTHIYRIEISDKIIEPLEVESKLVKMSINEAKNQLKLPYHKQGLTEFLNKIK
;
A
#
# COMPACT_ATOMS: atom_id res chain seq x y z
N MET A 1 5.55 15.55 5.06
CA MET A 1 4.34 14.95 4.49
C MET A 1 4.18 15.34 3.03
N ILE A 2 3.84 14.38 2.20
CA ILE A 2 3.62 14.61 0.77
C ILE A 2 2.14 14.85 0.53
N LEU A 3 1.81 15.88 -0.25
CA LEU A 3 0.41 16.19 -0.60
C LEU A 3 0.18 15.83 -2.07
N ILE A 4 -0.93 15.12 -2.32
CA ILE A 4 -1.41 14.84 -3.68
C ILE A 4 -2.80 15.42 -3.81
N GLY A 5 -3.01 16.23 -4.85
CA GLY A 5 -4.27 16.93 -5.07
C GLY A 5 -4.43 18.12 -4.16
N GLU A 6 -5.55 18.80 -4.27
CA GLU A 6 -5.86 19.97 -3.47
C GLU A 6 -7.19 19.80 -2.75
N LYS A 7 -7.21 20.20 -1.49
CA LYS A 7 -8.43 20.17 -0.73
C LYS A 7 -9.37 21.30 -1.20
N ASN A 8 -10.59 20.93 -1.58
CA ASN A 8 -11.65 21.89 -1.85
C ASN A 8 -12.49 22.04 -0.58
N GLU A 9 -12.49 23.22 0.01
CA GLU A 9 -13.19 23.50 1.28
C GLU A 9 -14.71 23.32 1.18
N ASN A 10 -15.27 23.31 -0.02
CA ASN A 10 -16.70 23.13 -0.25
C ASN A 10 -17.10 21.67 -0.45
N ILE A 11 -16.14 20.75 -0.42
CA ILE A 11 -16.37 19.32 -0.59
C ILE A 11 -16.20 18.62 0.75
N LYS A 12 -17.12 17.70 1.05
CA LYS A 12 -16.98 16.81 2.19
C LYS A 12 -16.31 15.52 1.71
N TYR A 13 -15.10 15.27 2.21
CA TYR A 13 -14.34 14.09 1.86
C TYR A 13 -14.62 12.95 2.82
N ASP A 14 -14.68 11.73 2.29
CA ASP A 14 -14.63 10.53 3.11
C ASP A 14 -13.15 10.29 3.47
N PHE A 15 -12.84 10.31 4.76
CA PHE A 15 -11.48 10.15 5.24
C PHE A 15 -11.17 8.69 5.51
N ARG A 16 -9.99 8.26 5.07
CA ARG A 16 -9.49 6.92 5.37
C ARG A 16 -8.00 6.98 5.65
N GLU A 17 -7.59 6.35 6.74
CA GLU A 17 -6.17 6.20 7.06
C GLU A 17 -5.73 4.79 6.72
N THR A 18 -4.62 4.67 5.99
CA THR A 18 -4.11 3.39 5.48
C THR A 18 -2.62 3.27 5.70
N VAL A 19 -2.12 2.04 5.67
CA VAL A 19 -0.70 1.75 5.73
C VAL A 19 -0.36 0.69 4.70
N PHE A 20 0.75 0.90 3.99
CA PHE A 20 1.23 -0.04 2.97
C PHE A 20 2.72 -0.28 3.10
N GLY A 21 3.13 -1.49 2.74
CA GLY A 21 4.51 -1.90 2.76
C GLY A 21 5.03 -2.28 1.39
N ILE A 22 6.27 -1.91 1.13
CA ILE A 22 6.94 -2.21 -0.14
C ILE A 22 8.13 -3.12 0.15
N CYS A 23 8.13 -4.28 -0.48
CA CYS A 23 9.16 -5.29 -0.36
C CYS A 23 9.78 -5.55 -1.73
N LEU A 24 11.09 -5.33 -1.83
CA LEU A 24 11.85 -5.62 -3.04
C LEU A 24 12.85 -6.76 -2.73
N ARG A 25 12.71 -7.88 -3.42
CA ARG A 25 13.62 -9.03 -3.28
C ARG A 25 13.94 -9.59 -4.66
N ASN A 26 15.24 -9.81 -4.91
CA ASN A 26 15.68 -10.38 -6.18
C ASN A 26 15.15 -9.59 -7.39
N GLU A 27 15.17 -8.25 -7.29
CA GLU A 27 14.71 -7.32 -8.31
C GLU A 27 13.21 -7.39 -8.61
N GLU A 28 12.43 -8.06 -7.76
CA GLU A 28 10.99 -8.12 -7.88
C GLU A 28 10.29 -7.47 -6.70
N LEU A 29 9.22 -6.72 -6.98
CA LEU A 29 8.33 -6.17 -5.97
C LEU A 29 7.24 -7.18 -5.64
N TYR A 30 6.94 -7.28 -4.35
CA TYR A 30 5.87 -8.14 -3.83
C TYR A 30 4.61 -7.30 -3.67
N LEU A 31 3.57 -7.68 -4.39
CA LEU A 31 2.31 -6.92 -4.46
C LEU A 31 1.14 -7.86 -4.23
N THR A 32 -0.05 -7.32 -4.10
CA THR A 32 -1.27 -8.11 -4.00
C THR A 32 -2.14 -7.91 -5.24
N LYS A 33 -2.90 -8.93 -5.55
CA LYS A 33 -3.88 -8.90 -6.65
C LYS A 33 -5.22 -9.38 -6.11
N LYS A 34 -6.25 -8.54 -6.31
CA LYS A 34 -7.66 -8.89 -6.04
C LYS A 34 -8.43 -8.66 -7.34
N GLY A 35 -8.94 -9.74 -7.94
CA GLY A 35 -9.49 -9.65 -9.28
C GLY A 35 -8.41 -9.17 -10.24
N ASP A 36 -8.66 -8.06 -10.91
CA ASP A 36 -7.69 -7.43 -11.82
C ASP A 36 -6.91 -6.27 -11.17
N ASP A 37 -7.18 -5.97 -9.90
CA ASP A 37 -6.57 -4.84 -9.22
C ASP A 37 -5.25 -5.24 -8.55
N ILE A 38 -4.17 -4.56 -8.94
CA ILE A 38 -2.85 -4.70 -8.34
C ILE A 38 -2.66 -3.56 -7.35
N SER A 39 -2.23 -3.90 -6.14
CA SER A 39 -1.99 -2.89 -5.11
C SER A 39 -0.76 -3.21 -4.27
N LEU A 40 -0.29 -2.21 -3.53
CA LEU A 40 0.71 -2.42 -2.50
C LEU A 40 0.12 -3.31 -1.40
N ILE A 41 0.97 -3.97 -0.64
CA ILE A 41 0.56 -4.78 0.50
C ILE A 41 0.14 -3.85 1.64
N GLY A 42 -1.09 -4.00 2.14
CA GLY A 42 -1.56 -3.18 3.23
C GLY A 42 -3.05 -2.92 3.17
N GLY A 43 -3.51 -1.94 3.91
CA GLY A 43 -4.93 -1.59 3.95
C GLY A 43 -5.27 -0.57 5.01
N GLY A 44 -6.56 -0.48 5.32
CA GLY A 44 -7.10 0.47 6.27
C GLY A 44 -6.75 0.14 7.72
N ILE A 45 -6.36 1.16 8.45
CA ILE A 45 -6.08 1.04 9.88
C ILE A 45 -7.42 1.00 10.61
N GLU A 46 -7.65 -0.08 11.35
CA GLU A 46 -8.88 -0.24 12.12
C GLU A 46 -8.76 0.39 13.51
N SER A 47 -9.90 0.58 14.17
CA SER A 47 -9.94 1.09 15.54
C SER A 47 -9.03 0.25 16.45
N ASN A 48 -8.24 0.92 17.27
CA ASN A 48 -7.30 0.29 18.21
C ASN A 48 -6.09 -0.39 17.58
N GLU A 49 -5.89 -0.23 16.27
CA GLU A 49 -4.69 -0.72 15.61
C GLU A 49 -3.64 0.38 15.46
N THR A 50 -2.38 -0.02 15.48
CA THR A 50 -1.26 0.83 15.09
C THR A 50 -0.93 0.58 13.62
N GLU A 51 -0.10 1.44 13.02
CA GLU A 51 0.40 1.21 11.66
C GLU A 51 1.06 -0.16 11.56
N GLU A 52 1.90 -0.51 12.53
CA GLU A 52 2.61 -1.79 12.54
C GLU A 52 1.66 -2.98 12.61
N THR A 53 0.70 -2.98 13.55
CA THR A 53 -0.22 -4.10 13.69
C THR A 53 -1.10 -4.28 12.46
N THR A 54 -1.56 -3.18 11.87
CA THR A 54 -2.36 -3.22 10.65
C THR A 54 -1.56 -3.82 9.49
N LEU A 55 -0.35 -3.33 9.28
CA LEU A 55 0.45 -3.79 8.15
C LEU A 55 0.81 -5.27 8.29
N LYS A 56 1.17 -5.72 9.48
CA LYS A 56 1.47 -7.13 9.72
C LYS A 56 0.24 -8.02 9.49
N ARG A 57 -0.92 -7.56 9.94
CA ARG A 57 -2.18 -8.29 9.75
C ARG A 57 -2.53 -8.38 8.25
N GLU A 58 -2.51 -7.25 7.56
CA GLU A 58 -2.84 -7.19 6.14
C GLU A 58 -1.88 -8.02 5.28
N ALA A 59 -0.58 -7.97 5.59
CA ALA A 59 0.42 -8.76 4.86
C ALA A 59 0.12 -10.26 4.97
N LEU A 60 -0.30 -10.71 6.13
CA LEU A 60 -0.64 -12.11 6.33
C LEU A 60 -1.96 -12.47 5.63
N GLU A 61 -2.98 -11.64 5.79
CA GLU A 61 -4.31 -11.90 5.23
C GLU A 61 -4.32 -11.86 3.70
N GLU A 62 -3.67 -10.87 3.11
CA GLU A 62 -3.74 -10.64 1.67
C GLU A 62 -2.63 -11.33 0.87
N ALA A 63 -1.47 -11.50 1.47
CA ALA A 63 -0.29 -11.97 0.74
C ALA A 63 0.38 -13.21 1.36
N GLY A 64 -0.05 -13.62 2.56
CA GLY A 64 0.56 -14.76 3.24
C GLY A 64 1.99 -14.52 3.69
N LEU A 65 2.36 -13.27 3.95
CA LEU A 65 3.72 -12.86 4.28
C LEU A 65 3.85 -12.51 5.76
N GLU A 66 4.99 -12.90 6.34
CA GLU A 66 5.37 -12.51 7.69
C GLU A 66 6.39 -11.38 7.62
N ILE A 67 6.04 -10.22 8.16
CA ILE A 67 6.93 -9.07 8.21
C ILE A 67 7.86 -9.20 9.42
N ILE A 68 9.17 -9.08 9.19
CA ILE A 68 10.18 -9.16 10.24
C ILE A 68 10.85 -7.82 10.54
N ALA A 69 10.73 -6.85 9.66
CA ALA A 69 11.25 -5.49 9.89
C ALA A 69 10.45 -4.47 9.08
N MET A 70 10.30 -3.28 9.64
CA MET A 70 9.57 -2.17 9.02
C MET A 70 10.34 -0.86 9.25
N ASN A 71 10.49 -0.07 8.18
CA ASN A 71 11.07 1.27 8.26
C ASN A 71 10.20 2.25 7.49
N LYS A 72 9.73 3.30 8.15
CA LYS A 72 8.86 4.29 7.50
C LYS A 72 9.63 5.05 6.42
N ILE A 73 9.00 5.19 5.26
CA ILE A 73 9.53 5.94 4.13
C ILE A 73 8.91 7.34 4.09
N CYS A 74 7.60 7.44 4.14
CA CYS A 74 6.90 8.71 4.05
C CYS A 74 5.44 8.58 4.48
N ASP A 75 4.82 9.75 4.66
CA ASP A 75 3.38 9.88 4.84
C ASP A 75 2.83 10.69 3.65
N ILE A 76 1.71 10.26 3.10
CA ILE A 76 1.08 10.88 1.93
C ILE A 76 -0.37 11.22 2.28
N ASP A 77 -0.76 12.47 2.07
CA ASP A 77 -2.15 12.89 2.21
C ASP A 77 -2.69 13.17 0.81
N CYS A 78 -3.66 12.37 0.38
CA CYS A 78 -4.13 12.37 -1.01
C CYS A 78 -5.62 12.68 -1.09
N TYR A 79 -5.97 13.70 -1.88
CA TYR A 79 -7.34 14.01 -2.24
C TYR A 79 -7.60 13.47 -3.64
N TRP A 80 -8.60 12.59 -3.76
CA TRP A 80 -8.84 11.90 -5.03
C TRP A 80 -10.29 11.48 -5.18
N LYS A 81 -10.66 11.04 -6.38
CA LYS A 81 -12.00 10.54 -6.66
C LYS A 81 -11.95 9.06 -7.02
N THR A 82 -12.92 8.31 -6.48
CA THR A 82 -13.08 6.91 -6.83
C THR A 82 -13.70 6.78 -8.22
N ARG A 83 -13.73 5.55 -8.76
CA ARG A 83 -14.39 5.29 -10.05
C ARG A 83 -15.87 5.64 -10.03
N ASP A 84 -16.52 5.46 -8.89
CA ASP A 84 -17.94 5.80 -8.71
C ASP A 84 -18.14 7.26 -8.24
N ASN A 85 -17.12 8.08 -8.45
CA ASN A 85 -17.16 9.54 -8.27
C ASN A 85 -17.33 10.03 -6.83
N ARG A 86 -16.83 9.26 -5.85
CA ARG A 86 -16.80 9.71 -4.44
C ARG A 86 -15.53 10.48 -4.15
N ASP A 87 -15.66 11.55 -3.38
CA ASP A 87 -14.52 12.37 -2.95
C ASP A 87 -13.86 11.75 -1.72
N MET A 88 -12.59 11.46 -1.83
CA MET A 88 -11.82 10.78 -0.80
C MET A 88 -10.63 11.60 -0.34
N GLU A 89 -10.36 11.54 0.96
CA GLU A 89 -9.05 11.90 1.50
C GLU A 89 -8.42 10.64 2.09
N SER A 90 -7.26 10.26 1.56
CA SER A 90 -6.50 9.10 2.05
C SER A 90 -5.20 9.57 2.66
N LEU A 91 -5.06 9.38 3.98
CA LEU A 91 -3.79 9.58 4.67
C LEU A 91 -3.10 8.21 4.72
N THR A 92 -1.97 8.11 4.01
CA THR A 92 -1.30 6.84 3.77
C THR A 92 0.11 6.85 4.32
N HIS A 93 0.44 5.83 5.09
CA HIS A 93 1.78 5.63 5.65
C HIS A 93 2.49 4.55 4.84
N ILE A 94 3.65 4.88 4.29
CA ILE A 94 4.42 3.97 3.42
C ILE A 94 5.65 3.47 4.16
N TYR A 95 5.82 2.16 4.19
CA TYR A 95 6.94 1.49 4.83
C TYR A 95 7.74 0.65 3.84
N ARG A 96 9.05 0.61 4.05
CA ARG A 96 9.89 -0.45 3.51
C ARG A 96 9.74 -1.63 4.47
N ILE A 97 9.44 -2.81 3.94
CA ILE A 97 9.29 -4.01 4.77
C ILE A 97 10.27 -5.10 4.35
N GLU A 98 10.71 -5.86 5.34
CA GLU A 98 11.45 -7.10 5.12
C GLU A 98 10.58 -8.25 5.60
N ILE A 99 10.60 -9.33 4.85
CA ILE A 99 9.75 -10.49 5.13
C ILE A 99 10.61 -11.69 5.42
N SER A 100 10.07 -12.64 6.18
CA SER A 100 10.72 -13.93 6.42
C SER A 100 10.61 -14.80 5.17
N ASP A 101 11.33 -15.91 5.15
CA ASP A 101 11.23 -16.88 4.03
C ASP A 101 9.96 -17.71 4.09
N LYS A 102 9.20 -17.57 5.17
CA LYS A 102 7.96 -18.32 5.34
C LYS A 102 6.82 -17.62 4.60
N ILE A 103 6.40 -18.20 3.50
CA ILE A 103 5.27 -17.70 2.71
C ILE A 103 4.19 -18.77 2.76
N ILE A 104 2.98 -18.36 3.17
CA ILE A 104 1.82 -19.25 3.27
C ILE A 104 0.73 -18.78 2.29
N GLU A 105 -0.31 -19.58 2.14
CA GLU A 105 -1.47 -19.14 1.37
C GLU A 105 -2.11 -17.93 2.06
N PRO A 106 -2.50 -16.88 1.31
CA PRO A 106 -3.24 -15.77 1.88
C PRO A 106 -4.50 -16.23 2.60
N LEU A 107 -4.79 -15.64 3.74
CA LEU A 107 -5.99 -15.99 4.50
C LEU A 107 -7.26 -15.52 3.80
N GLU A 108 -7.19 -14.43 3.03
CA GLU A 108 -8.29 -13.99 2.19
C GLU A 108 -8.31 -14.77 0.89
N VAL A 109 -9.44 -15.42 0.60
CA VAL A 109 -9.60 -16.29 -0.57
C VAL A 109 -9.46 -15.52 -1.89
N GLU A 110 -9.88 -14.26 -1.90
CA GLU A 110 -9.91 -13.43 -3.12
C GLU A 110 -8.58 -12.76 -3.44
N SER A 111 -7.62 -12.85 -2.52
CA SER A 111 -6.36 -12.15 -2.64
C SER A 111 -5.23 -13.10 -3.02
N LYS A 112 -4.27 -12.60 -3.81
CA LYS A 112 -3.08 -13.36 -4.21
C LYS A 112 -1.84 -12.51 -4.05
N LEU A 113 -0.75 -13.16 -3.66
CA LEU A 113 0.57 -12.56 -3.74
C LEU A 113 1.04 -12.63 -5.20
N VAL A 114 1.48 -11.50 -5.73
CA VAL A 114 2.10 -11.45 -7.06
C VAL A 114 3.45 -10.77 -6.96
N LYS A 115 4.37 -11.17 -7.83
CA LYS A 115 5.71 -10.61 -7.90
C LYS A 115 5.91 -10.08 -9.30
N MET A 116 6.49 -8.90 -9.41
CA MET A 116 6.75 -8.32 -10.72
C MET A 116 7.93 -7.35 -10.67
N SER A 117 8.46 -7.03 -11.84
CA SER A 117 9.53 -6.06 -11.94
C SER A 117 9.04 -4.66 -11.53
N ILE A 118 9.98 -3.79 -11.22
CA ILE A 118 9.67 -2.38 -10.89
C ILE A 118 8.91 -1.71 -12.04
N ASN A 119 9.33 -1.94 -13.29
CA ASN A 119 8.67 -1.34 -14.45
C ASN A 119 7.24 -1.83 -14.62
N GLU A 120 6.99 -3.10 -14.40
CA GLU A 120 5.63 -3.65 -14.45
C GLU A 120 4.77 -3.04 -13.35
N ALA A 121 5.31 -2.93 -12.13
CA ALA A 121 4.58 -2.36 -11.00
C ALA A 121 4.18 -0.91 -11.27
N LYS A 122 5.07 -0.11 -11.85
CA LYS A 122 4.78 1.27 -12.23
C LYS A 122 3.58 1.36 -13.17
N ASN A 123 3.43 0.38 -14.06
CA ASN A 123 2.31 0.36 -15.01
C ASN A 123 1.04 -0.23 -14.42
N GLN A 124 1.16 -1.13 -13.46
CA GLN A 124 0.01 -1.85 -12.90
C GLN A 124 -0.65 -1.13 -11.72
N LEU A 125 0.12 -0.40 -10.91
CA LEU A 125 -0.43 0.37 -9.80
C LEU A 125 -1.24 1.54 -10.34
N LYS A 126 -2.47 1.71 -9.88
CA LYS A 126 -3.38 2.74 -10.39
C LYS A 126 -3.68 3.84 -9.39
N LEU A 127 -3.66 3.53 -8.09
CA LEU A 127 -3.96 4.53 -7.08
C LEU A 127 -2.82 5.54 -6.95
N PRO A 128 -3.13 6.84 -6.92
CA PRO A 128 -2.09 7.87 -6.91
C PRO A 128 -1.15 7.78 -5.71
N TYR A 129 -1.67 7.44 -4.53
CA TYR A 129 -0.82 7.32 -3.35
C TYR A 129 0.02 6.04 -3.36
N HIS A 130 -0.37 4.99 -4.09
CA HIS A 130 0.48 3.81 -4.31
C HIS A 130 1.63 4.15 -5.25
N LYS A 131 1.34 4.86 -6.32
CA LYS A 131 2.37 5.30 -7.27
C LYS A 131 3.40 6.22 -6.61
N GLN A 132 2.92 7.17 -5.82
CA GLN A 132 3.81 8.08 -5.10
C GLN A 132 4.64 7.34 -4.06
N GLY A 133 4.03 6.39 -3.36
CA GLY A 133 4.73 5.55 -2.39
C GLY A 133 5.87 4.78 -3.03
N LEU A 134 5.63 4.19 -4.19
CA LEU A 134 6.67 3.46 -4.92
C LEU A 134 7.80 4.41 -5.35
N THR A 135 7.46 5.60 -5.84
CA THR A 135 8.45 6.61 -6.23
C THR A 135 9.35 6.96 -5.05
N GLU A 136 8.76 7.22 -3.88
CA GLU A 136 9.52 7.58 -2.68
C GLU A 136 10.39 6.43 -2.20
N PHE A 137 9.87 5.20 -2.27
CA PHE A 137 10.64 4.00 -1.96
C PHE A 137 11.88 3.89 -2.85
N LEU A 138 11.69 4.04 -4.16
CA LEU A 138 12.79 3.93 -5.12
C LEU A 138 13.85 5.01 -4.91
N ASN A 139 13.43 6.21 -4.55
CA ASN A 139 14.37 7.29 -4.23
C ASN A 139 15.22 6.98 -3.00
N LYS A 140 14.66 6.30 -2.02
CA LYS A 140 15.37 5.97 -0.78
C LYS A 140 16.36 4.82 -0.91
N ILE A 141 16.12 3.90 -1.84
CA ILE A 141 17.02 2.74 -2.01
C ILE A 141 18.17 2.99 -3.01
N LYS A 142 18.21 4.16 -3.61
CA LYS A 142 19.31 4.55 -4.50
C LYS A 142 20.60 4.76 -3.72
#